data_3199bb5f9d69ee8db38e9cd78d678c3d
#
_entry.id   3199bb5f9d69ee8db38e9cd78d678c3d
#
_cell.length_a   1.000
_cell.length_b   1.000
_cell.length_c   1.000
_cell.angle_alpha   90.00
_cell.angle_beta   90.00
_cell.angle_gamma   90.00
#
_symmetry.space_group_name_H-M   'P 1'
#
loop_
_entity.id
_entity.type
_entity.pdbx_description
1 polymer ?
#
loop_
_entity_poly.entity_id
_entity_poly.type
_entity_poly.pdbx_seq_one_letter_code
_entity_poly.pdbx_strand_id
1 'polypeptide(L)'
;MTHRLIEELFVAYFDNPQLRKLSDASILGRCNGDALFTTDSYVVDPIFFPGGDIGKLSVCGTVNDLAVAGARPAFLSTGFIIEEGLPMEDLRRVVASMAQEARHAGVQIVTGDTKVVDKGKADKVFINTSGVGFLHPRFRASGNAGISNGDKIIVNGNLGDHGIAVLAARKDLEISSQIRSDCASLNALINKILDQAEGMRMMRDLTRGGLATVMCEIANREHIGIDLEENSIPAGEQVKGICEMLGLDPLYMANEGKFVAIVDARSADKMMDVMRADPLGRDARIIGEVVEEHPSRVVMQTRIGGRRIIEMLTGEQLPRIC
;
A
#
# COMPACT_ATOMS: atom_id res chain seq x y z
N MET A 1 22.19 -16.75 21.43
CA MET A 1 22.16 -16.29 20.00
C MET A 1 21.06 -15.26 19.77
N THR A 2 19.81 -15.52 20.08
CA THR A 2 18.67 -14.63 19.84
C THR A 2 18.79 -13.27 20.54
N HIS A 3 19.16 -13.22 21.82
CA HIS A 3 19.31 -11.97 22.58
C HIS A 3 20.34 -11.02 21.95
N ARG A 4 21.50 -11.58 21.56
CA ARG A 4 22.55 -10.81 20.87
C ARG A 4 22.08 -10.28 19.51
N LEU A 5 21.30 -11.05 18.76
CA LEU A 5 20.68 -10.61 17.51
C LEU A 5 19.73 -9.43 17.74
N ILE A 6 18.92 -9.49 18.81
CA ILE A 6 17.99 -8.42 19.17
C ILE A 6 18.75 -7.11 19.45
N GLU A 7 19.75 -7.16 20.30
CA GLU A 7 20.52 -5.96 20.70
C GLU A 7 21.39 -5.40 19.57
N GLU A 8 22.19 -6.25 18.91
CA GLU A 8 23.18 -5.82 17.91
C GLU A 8 22.57 -5.47 16.54
N LEU A 9 21.36 -5.95 16.25
CA LEU A 9 20.68 -5.69 14.99
C LEU A 9 19.41 -4.85 15.19
N PHE A 10 18.37 -5.41 15.78
CA PHE A 10 17.06 -4.74 15.80
C PHE A 10 17.07 -3.47 16.65
N VAL A 11 17.56 -3.53 17.89
CA VAL A 11 17.63 -2.33 18.75
C VAL A 11 18.57 -1.28 18.15
N ALA A 12 19.70 -1.69 17.58
CA ALA A 12 20.66 -0.78 16.98
C ALA A 12 20.11 0.00 15.78
N TYR A 13 19.26 -0.63 14.94
CA TYR A 13 18.70 0.02 13.75
C TYR A 13 17.40 0.80 14.03
N PHE A 14 16.52 0.26 14.86
CA PHE A 14 15.23 0.89 15.17
C PHE A 14 15.32 1.97 16.24
N ASP A 15 16.33 1.96 17.03
CA ASP A 15 16.81 2.92 18.03
C ASP A 15 15.79 3.94 18.54
N ASN A 16 15.01 3.57 19.56
CA ASN A 16 14.13 4.48 20.27
C ASN A 16 14.04 4.12 21.77
N PRO A 17 13.59 5.10 22.63
CA PRO A 17 13.56 4.89 24.06
C PRO A 17 12.66 3.76 24.56
N GLN A 18 11.63 3.41 23.80
CA GLN A 18 10.72 2.33 24.17
C GLN A 18 11.37 0.96 23.93
N LEU A 19 11.92 0.78 22.73
CA LEU A 19 12.55 -0.48 22.34
C LEU A 19 13.80 -0.80 23.19
N ARG A 20 14.58 0.22 23.57
CA ARG A 20 15.77 0.06 24.44
C ARG A 20 15.47 -0.54 25.82
N LYS A 21 14.21 -0.45 26.30
CA LYS A 21 13.80 -1.04 27.57
C LYS A 21 13.74 -2.56 27.55
N LEU A 22 13.65 -3.18 26.39
CA LEU A 22 13.51 -4.63 26.19
C LEU A 22 12.42 -5.25 27.10
N SER A 23 11.34 -4.52 27.33
CA SER A 23 10.22 -4.98 28.15
C SER A 23 9.19 -5.73 27.28
N ASP A 24 8.38 -6.59 27.91
CA ASP A 24 7.37 -7.42 27.24
C ASP A 24 6.31 -6.59 26.47
N ALA A 25 6.15 -5.32 26.83
CA ALA A 25 5.25 -4.41 26.15
C ALA A 25 5.80 -2.98 26.15
N SER A 26 5.42 -2.19 25.15
CA SER A 26 5.80 -0.78 25.03
C SER A 26 4.67 0.13 25.49
N ILE A 27 5.01 1.15 26.27
CA ILE A 27 4.06 2.19 26.69
C ILE A 27 4.02 3.26 25.59
N LEU A 28 2.87 3.38 24.92
CA LEU A 28 2.68 4.34 23.82
C LEU A 28 2.35 5.76 24.30
N GLY A 29 2.19 5.94 25.62
CA GLY A 29 1.84 7.23 26.22
C GLY A 29 0.34 7.50 26.19
N ARG A 30 -0.04 8.74 26.51
CA ARG A 30 -1.43 9.21 26.39
C ARG A 30 -1.66 9.72 24.97
N CYS A 31 -2.71 9.25 24.33
CA CYS A 31 -3.09 9.62 22.98
C CYS A 31 -4.35 10.50 23.03
N ASN A 32 -4.35 11.57 22.26
CA ASN A 32 -5.53 12.43 22.10
C ASN A 32 -6.19 12.07 20.75
N GLY A 33 -7.43 11.62 20.79
CA GLY A 33 -8.24 11.23 19.63
C GLY A 33 -8.43 9.72 19.49
N ASP A 34 -9.18 9.32 18.47
CA ASP A 34 -9.47 7.92 18.19
C ASP A 34 -8.23 7.22 17.67
N ALA A 35 -7.87 6.11 18.28
CA ALA A 35 -6.77 5.27 17.83
C ALA A 35 -7.26 4.28 16.77
N LEU A 36 -6.51 4.15 15.68
CA LEU A 36 -6.69 3.14 14.65
C LEU A 36 -5.57 2.10 14.79
N PHE A 37 -5.92 0.86 14.52
CA PHE A 37 -5.00 -0.27 14.57
C PHE A 37 -5.17 -1.14 13.33
N THR A 38 -4.05 -1.55 12.72
CA THR A 38 -4.02 -2.51 11.62
C THR A 38 -2.88 -3.51 11.80
N THR A 39 -2.93 -4.61 11.06
CA THR A 39 -1.85 -5.60 10.99
C THR A 39 -1.79 -6.19 9.60
N ASP A 40 -0.58 -6.45 9.13
CA ASP A 40 -0.34 -7.03 7.82
C ASP A 40 0.87 -7.98 7.83
N SER A 41 0.90 -8.93 6.88
CA SER A 41 1.94 -9.95 6.78
C SER A 41 2.53 -9.98 5.38
N TYR A 42 3.86 -9.99 5.30
CA TYR A 42 4.62 -9.86 4.07
C TYR A 42 5.40 -11.12 3.77
N VAL A 43 5.20 -11.63 2.55
CA VAL A 43 5.76 -12.89 2.07
C VAL A 43 6.33 -12.78 0.66
N VAL A 44 6.70 -11.58 0.22
CA VAL A 44 7.18 -11.30 -1.13
C VAL A 44 8.40 -12.15 -1.51
N ASP A 45 8.39 -12.69 -2.71
CA ASP A 45 9.52 -13.41 -3.28
C ASP A 45 9.78 -12.95 -4.73
N PRO A 46 11.02 -12.48 -5.03
CA PRO A 46 12.20 -12.40 -4.17
C PRO A 46 12.11 -11.29 -3.11
N ILE A 47 12.79 -11.48 -1.97
CA ILE A 47 12.79 -10.51 -0.85
C ILE A 47 13.47 -9.17 -1.19
N PHE A 48 14.27 -9.12 -2.26
CA PHE A 48 14.84 -7.90 -2.85
C PHE A 48 14.38 -7.77 -4.29
N PHE A 49 13.85 -6.63 -4.64
CA PHE A 49 13.33 -6.33 -5.99
C PHE A 49 13.70 -4.89 -6.40
N PRO A 50 13.65 -4.55 -7.69
CA PRO A 50 13.89 -3.18 -8.12
C PRO A 50 12.93 -2.19 -7.44
N GLY A 51 13.46 -1.23 -6.70
CA GLY A 51 12.67 -0.20 -6.00
C GLY A 51 12.40 -0.47 -4.53
N GLY A 52 12.66 -1.70 -4.02
CA GLY A 52 12.44 -2.02 -2.61
C GLY A 52 12.92 -3.39 -2.19
N ASP A 53 12.52 -3.75 -1.02
CA ASP A 53 12.71 -5.07 -0.39
C ASP A 53 11.58 -5.32 0.63
N ILE A 54 11.52 -6.53 1.16
CA ILE A 54 10.49 -6.92 2.13
C ILE A 54 10.47 -6.03 3.39
N GLY A 55 11.62 -5.48 3.81
CA GLY A 55 11.70 -4.58 4.97
C GLY A 55 11.06 -3.23 4.70
N LYS A 56 11.36 -2.60 3.55
CA LYS A 56 10.68 -1.37 3.12
C LYS A 56 9.19 -1.60 2.94
N LEU A 57 8.84 -2.69 2.25
CA LEU A 57 7.46 -3.07 1.96
C LEU A 57 6.63 -3.20 3.23
N SER A 58 7.16 -3.88 4.26
CA SER A 58 6.45 -4.11 5.51
C SER A 58 6.15 -2.83 6.31
N VAL A 59 6.97 -1.80 6.17
CA VAL A 59 6.66 -0.48 6.75
C VAL A 59 5.64 0.26 5.90
N CYS A 60 5.85 0.31 4.58
CA CYS A 60 4.98 1.03 3.67
C CYS A 60 3.53 0.55 3.76
N GLY A 61 3.27 -0.75 3.65
CA GLY A 61 1.91 -1.29 3.63
C GLY A 61 1.13 -0.95 4.90
N THR A 62 1.70 -1.27 6.08
CA THR A 62 1.03 -0.97 7.36
C THR A 62 0.84 0.54 7.60
N VAL A 63 1.80 1.37 7.18
CA VAL A 63 1.66 2.83 7.23
C VAL A 63 0.57 3.30 6.28
N ASN A 64 0.49 2.72 5.08
CA ASN A 64 -0.50 3.08 4.06
C ASN A 64 -1.92 2.70 4.49
N ASP A 65 -2.11 1.52 5.09
CA ASP A 65 -3.38 1.11 5.68
C ASP A 65 -3.93 2.15 6.67
N LEU A 66 -3.07 2.57 7.62
CA LEU A 66 -3.45 3.59 8.60
C LEU A 66 -3.75 4.93 7.92
N ALA A 67 -2.94 5.31 6.94
CA ALA A 67 -3.07 6.59 6.24
C ALA A 67 -4.35 6.65 5.41
N VAL A 68 -4.69 5.60 4.62
CA VAL A 68 -5.92 5.56 3.81
C VAL A 68 -7.17 5.44 4.68
N ALA A 69 -7.03 4.87 5.89
CA ALA A 69 -8.07 4.90 6.91
C ALA A 69 -8.21 6.27 7.59
N GLY A 70 -7.43 7.28 7.17
CA GLY A 70 -7.47 8.65 7.67
C GLY A 70 -6.71 8.89 8.96
N ALA A 71 -5.82 7.98 9.36
CA ALA A 71 -4.99 8.17 10.55
C ALA A 71 -3.62 8.77 10.21
N ARG A 72 -3.02 9.40 11.21
CA ARG A 72 -1.59 9.70 11.26
C ARG A 72 -0.88 8.53 11.93
N PRO A 73 -0.13 7.70 11.18
CA PRO A 73 0.62 6.58 11.75
C PRO A 73 1.65 7.08 12.76
N ALA A 74 1.86 6.32 13.85
CA ALA A 74 2.78 6.73 14.91
C ALA A 74 3.70 5.60 15.35
N PHE A 75 3.16 4.42 15.58
CA PHE A 75 3.90 3.30 16.15
C PHE A 75 3.68 2.02 15.34
N LEU A 76 4.74 1.23 15.21
CA LEU A 76 4.69 -0.11 14.63
C LEU A 76 5.24 -1.14 15.62
N SER A 77 4.72 -2.35 15.56
CA SER A 77 5.39 -3.56 16.00
C SER A 77 5.90 -4.33 14.80
N THR A 78 6.89 -5.23 14.99
CA THR A 78 7.38 -6.08 13.93
C THR A 78 7.70 -7.49 14.41
N GLY A 79 7.16 -8.50 13.73
CA GLY A 79 7.46 -9.91 13.95
C GLY A 79 8.26 -10.47 12.78
N PHE A 80 9.36 -11.17 13.04
CA PHE A 80 10.18 -11.82 12.02
C PHE A 80 10.09 -13.35 12.18
N ILE A 81 9.77 -14.04 11.10
CA ILE A 81 9.94 -15.49 10.95
C ILE A 81 11.09 -15.69 9.97
N ILE A 82 12.22 -16.15 10.47
CA ILE A 82 13.48 -16.27 9.73
C ILE A 82 13.78 -17.73 9.47
N GLU A 83 14.02 -18.08 8.22
CA GLU A 83 14.44 -19.41 7.83
C GLU A 83 15.92 -19.62 8.18
N GLU A 84 16.25 -20.78 8.75
CA GLU A 84 17.63 -21.20 8.98
C GLU A 84 18.43 -21.20 7.67
N GLY A 85 19.59 -20.52 7.70
CA GLY A 85 20.45 -20.37 6.53
C GLY A 85 20.29 -19.05 5.79
N LEU A 86 19.35 -18.18 6.20
CA LEU A 86 19.31 -16.81 5.68
C LEU A 86 20.64 -16.09 5.99
N PRO A 87 21.37 -15.55 5.00
CA PRO A 87 22.60 -14.81 5.23
C PRO A 87 22.36 -13.60 6.15
N MET A 88 23.23 -13.45 7.17
CA MET A 88 23.13 -12.31 8.10
C MET A 88 23.24 -10.95 7.41
N GLU A 89 23.93 -10.87 6.27
CA GLU A 89 24.03 -9.65 5.47
C GLU A 89 22.67 -9.29 4.85
N ASP A 90 21.93 -10.27 4.33
CA ASP A 90 20.59 -10.06 3.80
C ASP A 90 19.62 -9.60 4.89
N LEU A 91 19.68 -10.22 6.07
CA LEU A 91 18.88 -9.79 7.22
C LEU A 91 19.22 -8.34 7.62
N ARG A 92 20.50 -7.98 7.67
CA ARG A 92 20.92 -6.58 7.95
C ARG A 92 20.38 -5.59 6.93
N ARG A 93 20.42 -5.93 5.65
CA ARG A 93 19.88 -5.08 4.58
C ARG A 93 18.39 -4.86 4.77
N VAL A 94 17.62 -5.92 5.04
CA VAL A 94 16.18 -5.85 5.30
C VAL A 94 15.87 -4.95 6.51
N VAL A 95 16.56 -5.16 7.64
CA VAL A 95 16.33 -4.36 8.86
C VAL A 95 16.77 -2.91 8.68
N ALA A 96 17.86 -2.66 7.95
CA ALA A 96 18.32 -1.30 7.63
C ALA A 96 17.31 -0.55 6.76
N SER A 97 16.78 -1.21 5.71
CA SER A 97 15.75 -0.67 4.83
C SER A 97 14.47 -0.35 5.61
N MET A 98 14.02 -1.27 6.44
CA MET A 98 12.87 -1.10 7.33
C MET A 98 13.03 0.11 8.25
N ALA A 99 14.20 0.24 8.90
CA ALA A 99 14.50 1.36 9.79
C ALA A 99 14.58 2.69 9.03
N GLN A 100 15.11 2.69 7.82
CA GLN A 100 15.15 3.88 6.95
C GLN A 100 13.74 4.33 6.59
N GLU A 101 12.88 3.42 6.17
CA GLU A 101 11.51 3.74 5.77
C GLU A 101 10.66 4.18 6.97
N ALA A 102 10.82 3.56 8.15
CA ALA A 102 10.15 3.98 9.37
C ALA A 102 10.50 5.43 9.74
N ARG A 103 11.78 5.81 9.62
CA ARG A 103 12.21 7.22 9.81
C ARG A 103 11.60 8.16 8.76
N HIS A 104 11.56 7.73 7.49
CA HIS A 104 10.95 8.51 6.40
C HIS A 104 9.46 8.75 6.64
N ALA A 105 8.74 7.70 7.04
CA ALA A 105 7.32 7.78 7.38
C ALA A 105 7.04 8.50 8.71
N GLY A 106 8.06 8.76 9.53
CA GLY A 106 7.91 9.39 10.85
C GLY A 106 7.28 8.48 11.90
N VAL A 107 7.41 7.15 11.75
CA VAL A 107 6.88 6.16 12.69
C VAL A 107 8.00 5.51 13.51
N GLN A 108 7.67 5.00 14.69
CA GLN A 108 8.59 4.28 15.55
C GLN A 108 8.23 2.79 15.64
N ILE A 109 9.22 1.91 15.43
CA ILE A 109 9.06 0.48 15.69
C ILE A 109 9.38 0.26 17.17
N VAL A 110 8.36 0.08 17.99
CA VAL A 110 8.46 0.15 19.46
C VAL A 110 8.50 -1.21 20.15
N THR A 111 8.17 -2.29 19.44
CA THR A 111 8.22 -3.66 19.96
C THR A 111 8.33 -4.64 18.80
N GLY A 112 8.70 -5.87 19.09
CA GLY A 112 8.79 -6.93 18.09
C GLY A 112 9.05 -8.30 18.67
N ASP A 113 8.98 -9.31 17.80
CA ASP A 113 9.37 -10.69 18.12
C ASP A 113 10.16 -11.30 16.96
N THR A 114 10.94 -12.34 17.25
CA THR A 114 11.76 -13.04 16.27
C THR A 114 11.73 -14.54 16.52
N LYS A 115 11.37 -15.30 15.49
CA LYS A 115 11.44 -16.77 15.48
C LYS A 115 12.32 -17.24 14.34
N VAL A 116 13.13 -18.25 14.60
CA VAL A 116 13.87 -18.97 13.57
C VAL A 116 13.18 -20.31 13.34
N VAL A 117 12.93 -20.63 12.07
CA VAL A 117 12.34 -21.91 11.64
C VAL A 117 13.35 -22.72 10.83
N ASP A 118 13.16 -24.02 10.78
CA ASP A 118 14.03 -24.93 10.04
C ASP A 118 14.06 -24.59 8.55
N LYS A 119 15.15 -24.96 7.89
CA LYS A 119 15.32 -24.79 6.44
C LYS A 119 14.16 -25.45 5.66
N GLY A 120 13.60 -24.72 4.69
CA GLY A 120 12.46 -25.16 3.87
C GLY A 120 11.09 -24.96 4.55
N LYS A 121 11.04 -24.19 5.67
CA LYS A 121 9.78 -23.87 6.38
C LYS A 121 9.34 -22.41 6.19
N ALA A 122 10.16 -21.60 5.53
CA ALA A 122 9.82 -20.25 5.11
C ALA A 122 10.52 -19.92 3.79
N ASP A 123 10.17 -18.81 3.14
CA ASP A 123 10.88 -18.30 1.97
C ASP A 123 11.92 -17.25 2.42
N LYS A 124 12.97 -17.67 3.09
CA LYS A 124 14.03 -16.84 3.67
C LYS A 124 13.56 -16.08 4.91
N VAL A 125 12.60 -15.17 4.78
CA VAL A 125 12.03 -14.37 5.87
C VAL A 125 10.61 -13.96 5.56
N PHE A 126 9.75 -14.08 6.55
CA PHE A 126 8.43 -13.44 6.57
C PHE A 126 8.42 -12.37 7.65
N ILE A 127 7.71 -11.27 7.37
CA ILE A 127 7.59 -10.15 8.29
C ILE A 127 6.11 -9.87 8.52
N ASN A 128 5.71 -9.76 9.80
CA ASN A 128 4.42 -9.21 10.18
C ASN A 128 4.65 -7.85 10.83
N THR A 129 3.87 -6.86 10.46
CA THR A 129 3.83 -5.57 11.14
C THR A 129 2.42 -5.27 11.61
N SER A 130 2.32 -4.64 12.79
CA SER A 130 1.07 -4.08 13.26
C SER A 130 1.29 -2.60 13.56
N GLY A 131 0.32 -1.77 13.23
CA GLY A 131 0.45 -0.33 13.33
C GLY A 131 -0.63 0.32 14.19
N VAL A 132 -0.24 1.38 14.90
CA VAL A 132 -1.14 2.27 15.62
C VAL A 132 -1.00 3.68 15.07
N GLY A 133 -2.12 4.29 14.72
CA GLY A 133 -2.22 5.68 14.28
C GLY A 133 -3.37 6.39 14.98
N PHE A 134 -3.44 7.71 14.81
CA PHE A 134 -4.48 8.54 15.41
C PHE A 134 -5.26 9.26 14.32
N LEU A 135 -6.59 9.17 14.42
CA LEU A 135 -7.50 9.73 13.44
C LEU A 135 -7.19 11.21 13.18
N HIS A 136 -7.08 11.56 11.91
CA HIS A 136 -6.89 12.95 11.48
C HIS A 136 -8.16 13.77 11.80
N PRO A 137 -8.06 14.97 12.41
CA PRO A 137 -9.23 15.73 12.86
C PRO A 137 -10.26 16.05 11.76
N ARG A 138 -9.79 16.15 10.51
CA ARG A 138 -10.64 16.45 9.34
C ARG A 138 -11.14 15.23 8.59
N PHE A 139 -10.78 14.05 9.02
CA PHE A 139 -11.22 12.81 8.40
C PHE A 139 -12.10 12.00 9.36
N ARG A 140 -13.23 11.51 8.87
CA ARG A 140 -14.07 10.57 9.62
C ARG A 140 -13.80 9.17 9.11
N ALA A 141 -13.13 8.36 9.92
CA ALA A 141 -12.95 6.94 9.65
C ALA A 141 -14.30 6.25 9.81
N SER A 142 -15.12 6.22 8.80
CA SER A 142 -16.26 5.32 8.74
C SER A 142 -16.59 5.04 7.28
N GLY A 143 -16.73 3.79 6.94
CA GLY A 143 -17.43 3.40 5.74
C GLY A 143 -18.83 4.08 5.81
N ASN A 144 -19.21 4.85 4.90
CA ASN A 144 -20.39 5.71 4.82
C ASN A 144 -20.11 7.21 5.00
N ALA A 145 -19.00 7.64 4.43
CA ALA A 145 -18.63 9.06 4.41
C ALA A 145 -19.55 9.92 3.50
N GLY A 146 -20.75 9.43 3.18
CA GLY A 146 -21.71 10.14 2.34
C GLY A 146 -21.28 10.21 0.87
N ILE A 147 -20.77 9.10 0.32
CA ILE A 147 -20.50 8.97 -1.12
C ILE A 147 -21.79 9.26 -1.89
N SER A 148 -21.70 10.10 -2.88
CA SER A 148 -22.85 10.61 -3.63
C SER A 148 -22.63 10.49 -5.13
N ASN A 149 -23.74 10.45 -5.88
CA ASN A 149 -23.70 10.52 -7.33
C ASN A 149 -22.91 11.76 -7.80
N GLY A 150 -22.02 11.57 -8.77
CA GLY A 150 -21.11 12.60 -9.30
C GLY A 150 -19.80 12.76 -8.54
N ASP A 151 -19.62 12.14 -7.36
CA ASP A 151 -18.33 12.13 -6.67
C ASP A 151 -17.25 11.55 -7.60
N LYS A 152 -16.05 12.16 -7.59
CA LYS A 152 -14.96 11.80 -8.50
C LYS A 152 -14.04 10.76 -7.90
N ILE A 153 -13.52 9.90 -8.78
CA ILE A 153 -12.57 8.85 -8.42
C ILE A 153 -11.19 9.26 -8.89
N ILE A 154 -10.24 9.37 -7.97
CA ILE A 154 -8.87 9.84 -8.22
C ILE A 154 -7.88 8.76 -7.81
N VAL A 155 -6.88 8.50 -8.67
CA VAL A 155 -5.67 7.74 -8.31
C VAL A 155 -4.46 8.66 -8.25
N ASN A 156 -3.49 8.39 -7.37
CA ASN A 156 -2.33 9.25 -7.17
C ASN A 156 -1.20 9.05 -8.20
N GLY A 157 -1.29 8.06 -9.11
CA GLY A 157 -0.25 7.84 -10.13
C GLY A 157 -0.40 6.55 -10.91
N ASN A 158 0.66 6.19 -11.64
CA ASN A 158 0.69 5.03 -12.54
C ASN A 158 0.47 3.71 -11.81
N LEU A 159 -0.30 2.81 -12.44
CA LEU A 159 -0.65 1.50 -11.91
C LEU A 159 0.30 0.40 -12.41
N GLY A 160 0.49 -0.62 -11.58
CA GLY A 160 1.12 -1.89 -11.93
C GLY A 160 2.63 -1.95 -11.78
N ASP A 161 3.28 -0.86 -11.38
CA ASP A 161 4.75 -0.80 -11.27
C ASP A 161 5.29 -1.83 -10.26
N HIS A 162 4.67 -1.99 -9.08
CA HIS A 162 5.11 -2.98 -8.09
C HIS A 162 5.00 -4.40 -8.61
N GLY A 163 3.80 -4.78 -9.06
CA GLY A 163 3.54 -6.13 -9.55
C GLY A 163 4.51 -6.54 -10.65
N ILE A 164 4.78 -5.67 -11.61
CA ILE A 164 5.74 -5.94 -12.69
C ILE A 164 7.19 -5.96 -12.18
N ALA A 165 7.57 -5.06 -11.27
CA ALA A 165 8.94 -5.04 -10.73
C ALA A 165 9.29 -6.33 -9.97
N VAL A 166 8.36 -6.85 -9.16
CA VAL A 166 8.56 -8.12 -8.44
C VAL A 166 8.53 -9.29 -9.41
N LEU A 167 7.59 -9.31 -10.36
CA LEU A 167 7.46 -10.37 -11.36
C LEU A 167 8.72 -10.49 -12.22
N ALA A 168 9.24 -9.37 -12.73
CA ALA A 168 10.46 -9.33 -13.52
C ALA A 168 11.73 -9.69 -12.73
N ALA A 169 11.70 -9.56 -11.40
CA ALA A 169 12.81 -9.96 -10.53
C ALA A 169 12.86 -11.47 -10.27
N ARG A 170 11.84 -12.24 -10.65
CA ARG A 170 11.80 -13.70 -10.53
C ARG A 170 12.66 -14.32 -11.62
N LYS A 171 13.50 -15.27 -11.22
CA LYS A 171 14.49 -15.90 -12.13
C LYS A 171 13.88 -16.83 -13.18
N ASP A 172 12.68 -17.31 -12.95
CA ASP A 172 11.93 -18.21 -13.82
C ASP A 172 11.25 -17.49 -15.01
N LEU A 173 11.20 -16.16 -14.95
CA LEU A 173 10.66 -15.32 -16.02
C LEU A 173 11.81 -14.47 -16.60
N GLU A 174 12.29 -14.80 -17.78
CA GLU A 174 13.35 -14.04 -18.48
C GLU A 174 12.83 -12.67 -18.98
N ILE A 175 12.26 -11.86 -18.08
CA ILE A 175 11.75 -10.53 -18.41
C ILE A 175 12.81 -9.48 -18.08
N SER A 176 13.35 -8.83 -19.09
CA SER A 176 14.20 -7.65 -18.89
C SER A 176 13.33 -6.41 -18.73
N SER A 177 13.35 -5.79 -17.55
CA SER A 177 12.58 -4.60 -17.25
C SER A 177 13.40 -3.57 -16.48
N GLN A 178 13.16 -2.28 -16.76
CA GLN A 178 13.69 -1.15 -15.99
C GLN A 178 12.69 -0.63 -14.97
N ILE A 179 11.51 -1.23 -14.90
CA ILE A 179 10.45 -0.84 -13.98
C ILE A 179 10.92 -1.07 -12.54
N ARG A 180 10.71 -0.07 -11.71
CA ARG A 180 10.96 -0.13 -10.28
C ARG A 180 9.63 -0.11 -9.56
N SER A 181 9.53 -0.88 -8.47
CA SER A 181 8.37 -0.83 -7.59
C SER A 181 8.07 0.59 -7.13
N ASP A 182 6.81 0.90 -7.08
CA ASP A 182 6.25 2.14 -6.54
C ASP A 182 6.17 2.16 -5.00
N CYS A 183 6.69 1.13 -4.32
CA CYS A 183 6.66 0.97 -2.88
C CYS A 183 7.11 2.26 -2.16
N ALA A 184 6.18 2.90 -1.45
CA ALA A 184 6.39 4.17 -0.76
C ALA A 184 5.35 4.39 0.35
N SER A 185 5.76 5.08 1.42
CA SER A 185 4.86 5.53 2.49
C SER A 185 4.05 6.75 2.04
N LEU A 186 2.72 6.61 2.01
CA LEU A 186 1.76 7.61 1.50
C LEU A 186 1.28 8.60 2.56
N ASN A 187 1.60 8.38 3.83
CA ASN A 187 1.06 9.13 4.95
C ASN A 187 1.35 10.65 4.87
N ALA A 188 2.52 11.06 4.37
CA ALA A 188 2.85 12.46 4.21
C ALA A 188 1.95 13.14 3.16
N LEU A 189 1.77 12.51 1.99
CA LEU A 189 0.89 12.99 0.93
C LEU A 189 -0.58 13.05 1.42
N ILE A 190 -1.07 11.99 2.05
CA ILE A 190 -2.45 11.91 2.55
C ILE A 190 -2.70 12.96 3.62
N ASN A 191 -1.80 13.13 4.59
CA ASN A 191 -1.93 14.18 5.60
C ASN A 191 -1.99 15.57 4.95
N LYS A 192 -1.14 15.86 3.96
CA LYS A 192 -1.14 17.12 3.22
C LYS A 192 -2.48 17.36 2.51
N ILE A 193 -3.05 16.32 1.89
CA ILE A 193 -4.37 16.37 1.27
C ILE A 193 -5.43 16.72 2.31
N LEU A 194 -5.48 15.99 3.42
CA LEU A 194 -6.47 16.19 4.47
C LEU A 194 -6.33 17.56 5.17
N ASP A 195 -5.11 18.11 5.25
CA ASP A 195 -4.87 19.45 5.83
C ASP A 195 -5.29 20.58 4.89
N GLN A 196 -5.21 20.41 3.56
CA GLN A 196 -5.36 21.48 2.56
C GLN A 196 -6.63 21.40 1.71
N ALA A 197 -7.26 20.23 1.62
CA ALA A 197 -8.48 20.03 0.84
C ALA A 197 -9.61 19.47 1.72
N GLU A 198 -10.83 19.73 1.28
CA GLU A 198 -12.07 19.19 1.88
C GLU A 198 -12.74 18.24 0.90
N GLY A 199 -13.78 17.53 1.34
CA GLY A 199 -14.58 16.67 0.45
C GLY A 199 -14.01 15.28 0.22
N MET A 200 -13.00 14.85 0.97
CA MET A 200 -12.57 13.46 0.97
C MET A 200 -13.71 12.58 1.53
N ARG A 201 -14.18 11.61 0.74
CA ARG A 201 -15.22 10.65 1.11
C ARG A 201 -14.61 9.35 1.61
N MET A 202 -13.70 8.77 0.82
CA MET A 202 -13.08 7.49 1.07
C MET A 202 -11.70 7.41 0.43
N MET A 203 -10.81 6.64 1.03
CA MET A 203 -9.53 6.23 0.43
C MET A 203 -9.32 4.73 0.64
N ARG A 204 -8.64 4.09 -0.31
CA ARG A 204 -8.16 2.70 -0.20
C ARG A 204 -6.83 2.59 -0.95
N ASP A 205 -5.90 1.87 -0.41
CA ASP A 205 -4.68 1.47 -1.12
C ASP A 205 -4.97 0.40 -2.18
N LEU A 206 -4.11 0.35 -3.20
CA LEU A 206 -4.33 -0.46 -4.40
C LEU A 206 -3.41 -1.69 -4.44
N THR A 207 -3.35 -2.43 -3.34
CA THR A 207 -2.47 -3.59 -3.17
C THR A 207 -2.96 -4.81 -3.95
N ARG A 208 -3.20 -5.93 -3.32
CA ARG A 208 -3.61 -7.17 -3.99
C ARG A 208 -4.91 -7.04 -4.79
N GLY A 209 -4.86 -7.47 -6.05
CA GLY A 209 -5.98 -7.34 -6.98
C GLY A 209 -6.16 -5.95 -7.57
N GLY A 210 -5.28 -5.00 -7.23
CA GLY A 210 -5.14 -3.67 -7.83
C GLY A 210 -6.40 -2.81 -7.76
N LEU A 211 -6.49 -1.88 -8.69
CA LEU A 211 -7.63 -0.96 -8.81
C LEU A 211 -8.95 -1.70 -9.02
N ALA A 212 -8.96 -2.72 -9.86
CA ALA A 212 -10.18 -3.45 -10.22
C ALA A 212 -10.86 -4.05 -9.00
N THR A 213 -10.12 -4.80 -8.19
CA THR A 213 -10.68 -5.45 -6.99
C THR A 213 -11.16 -4.42 -5.98
N VAL A 214 -10.34 -3.40 -5.69
CA VAL A 214 -10.71 -2.34 -4.72
C VAL A 214 -11.97 -1.58 -5.15
N MET A 215 -12.10 -1.24 -6.43
CA MET A 215 -13.31 -0.57 -6.92
C MET A 215 -14.55 -1.46 -6.81
N CYS A 216 -14.44 -2.76 -7.14
CA CYS A 216 -15.54 -3.71 -6.98
C CYS A 216 -15.95 -3.89 -5.51
N GLU A 217 -14.99 -3.96 -4.59
CA GLU A 217 -15.25 -4.02 -3.15
C GLU A 217 -16.02 -2.78 -2.66
N ILE A 218 -15.58 -1.59 -3.07
CA ILE A 218 -16.23 -0.32 -2.71
C ILE A 218 -17.65 -0.28 -3.29
N ALA A 219 -17.81 -0.55 -4.61
CA ALA A 219 -19.11 -0.52 -5.27
C ALA A 219 -20.13 -1.46 -4.59
N ASN A 220 -19.67 -2.67 -4.24
CA ASN A 220 -20.50 -3.67 -3.59
C ASN A 220 -20.86 -3.30 -2.14
N ARG A 221 -19.88 -2.82 -1.36
CA ARG A 221 -20.08 -2.47 0.06
C ARG A 221 -20.96 -1.25 0.23
N GLU A 222 -20.75 -0.23 -0.59
CA GLU A 222 -21.47 1.05 -0.51
C GLU A 222 -22.77 1.05 -1.36
N HIS A 223 -23.03 -0.02 -2.12
CA HIS A 223 -24.19 -0.18 -3.03
C HIS A 223 -24.28 0.94 -4.09
N ILE A 224 -23.15 1.38 -4.61
CA ILE A 224 -23.03 2.44 -5.63
C ILE A 224 -22.64 1.87 -6.99
N GLY A 225 -23.01 2.56 -8.07
CA GLY A 225 -22.44 2.36 -9.39
C GLY A 225 -21.15 3.15 -9.57
N ILE A 226 -20.21 2.61 -10.32
CA ILE A 226 -18.95 3.27 -10.63
C ILE A 226 -18.71 3.20 -12.14
N ASP A 227 -18.54 4.36 -12.77
CA ASP A 227 -18.07 4.48 -14.14
C ASP A 227 -16.60 4.90 -14.17
N LEU A 228 -15.77 4.09 -14.87
CA LEU A 228 -14.35 4.35 -15.09
C LEU A 228 -14.10 4.68 -16.55
N GLU A 229 -13.09 5.50 -16.81
CA GLU A 229 -12.63 5.89 -18.14
C GLU A 229 -11.25 5.28 -18.43
N GLU A 230 -11.18 4.27 -19.32
CA GLU A 230 -9.92 3.56 -19.63
C GLU A 230 -8.80 4.51 -20.07
N ASN A 231 -9.12 5.56 -20.84
CA ASN A 231 -8.14 6.54 -21.31
C ASN A 231 -7.56 7.40 -20.18
N SER A 232 -8.26 7.52 -19.07
CA SER A 232 -7.87 8.32 -17.91
C SER A 232 -7.07 7.53 -16.89
N ILE A 233 -7.08 6.18 -16.97
CA ILE A 233 -6.35 5.32 -16.04
C ILE A 233 -4.85 5.33 -16.39
N PRO A 234 -3.99 5.85 -15.50
CA PRO A 234 -2.56 5.95 -15.78
C PRO A 234 -1.88 4.60 -15.60
N ALA A 235 -1.13 4.16 -16.60
CA ALA A 235 -0.24 3.01 -16.55
C ALA A 235 0.92 3.25 -17.52
N GLY A 236 2.14 2.91 -17.09
CA GLY A 236 3.34 3.07 -17.92
C GLY A 236 3.30 2.18 -19.18
N GLU A 237 3.87 2.63 -20.29
CA GLU A 237 3.88 1.84 -21.53
C GLU A 237 4.61 0.50 -21.38
N GLN A 238 5.68 0.44 -20.56
CA GLN A 238 6.37 -0.81 -20.27
C GLN A 238 5.49 -1.76 -19.44
N VAL A 239 4.71 -1.25 -18.48
CA VAL A 239 3.75 -2.06 -17.71
C VAL A 239 2.70 -2.64 -18.64
N LYS A 240 2.11 -1.83 -19.50
CA LYS A 240 1.12 -2.27 -20.50
C LYS A 240 1.69 -3.36 -21.42
N GLY A 241 2.88 -3.13 -21.97
CA GLY A 241 3.51 -4.09 -22.87
C GLY A 241 3.84 -5.44 -22.21
N ILE A 242 4.34 -5.43 -20.97
CA ILE A 242 4.60 -6.67 -20.23
C ILE A 242 3.29 -7.38 -19.88
N CYS A 243 2.27 -6.64 -19.42
CA CYS A 243 0.95 -7.20 -19.14
C CYS A 243 0.36 -7.85 -20.41
N GLU A 244 0.43 -7.18 -21.56
CA GLU A 244 -0.07 -7.71 -22.83
C GLU A 244 0.64 -9.02 -23.22
N MET A 245 1.98 -9.07 -23.10
CA MET A 245 2.76 -10.29 -23.39
C MET A 245 2.39 -11.47 -22.48
N LEU A 246 2.03 -11.19 -21.23
CA LEU A 246 1.71 -12.22 -20.23
C LEU A 246 0.22 -12.52 -20.11
N GLY A 247 -0.64 -11.85 -20.89
CA GLY A 247 -2.10 -11.97 -20.76
C GLY A 247 -2.64 -11.43 -19.44
N LEU A 248 -1.96 -10.45 -18.84
CA LEU A 248 -2.36 -9.77 -17.62
C LEU A 248 -3.04 -8.43 -17.92
N ASP A 249 -3.81 -7.91 -16.98
CA ASP A 249 -4.43 -6.59 -17.07
C ASP A 249 -3.85 -5.66 -15.99
N PRO A 250 -3.30 -4.48 -16.36
CA PRO A 250 -2.75 -3.52 -15.41
C PRO A 250 -3.69 -3.12 -14.26
N LEU A 251 -5.01 -3.22 -14.47
CA LEU A 251 -6.01 -2.92 -13.45
C LEU A 251 -5.96 -3.85 -12.24
N TYR A 252 -5.49 -5.08 -12.43
CA TYR A 252 -5.39 -6.10 -11.38
C TYR A 252 -3.99 -6.22 -10.77
N MET A 253 -3.03 -5.46 -11.30
CA MET A 253 -1.66 -5.48 -10.79
C MET A 253 -1.56 -4.82 -9.43
N ALA A 254 -0.83 -5.45 -8.51
CA ALA A 254 -0.56 -4.90 -7.20
C ALA A 254 0.31 -3.63 -7.26
N ASN A 255 0.03 -2.70 -6.35
CA ASN A 255 0.77 -1.46 -6.14
C ASN A 255 1.07 -1.32 -4.65
N GLU A 256 2.18 -0.68 -4.29
CA GLU A 256 2.60 -0.54 -2.89
C GLU A 256 2.89 0.92 -2.49
N GLY A 257 2.53 1.84 -3.39
CA GLY A 257 2.61 3.29 -3.22
C GLY A 257 1.47 4.00 -3.93
N LYS A 258 0.34 3.32 -4.15
CA LYS A 258 -0.84 3.90 -4.78
C LYS A 258 -2.08 3.73 -3.93
N PHE A 259 -2.94 4.75 -4.03
CA PHE A 259 -4.27 4.71 -3.44
C PHE A 259 -5.30 5.29 -4.40
N VAL A 260 -6.54 4.90 -4.19
CA VAL A 260 -7.70 5.53 -4.81
C VAL A 260 -8.43 6.36 -3.77
N ALA A 261 -8.92 7.52 -4.19
CA ALA A 261 -9.76 8.41 -3.38
C ALA A 261 -11.10 8.64 -4.08
N ILE A 262 -12.19 8.60 -3.33
CA ILE A 262 -13.50 9.11 -3.74
C ILE A 262 -13.69 10.47 -3.08
N VAL A 263 -14.00 11.49 -3.88
CA VAL A 263 -14.02 12.88 -3.44
C VAL A 263 -15.24 13.62 -3.97
N ASP A 264 -15.75 14.58 -3.19
CA ASP A 264 -16.80 15.50 -3.65
C ASP A 264 -16.38 16.16 -4.98
N ALA A 265 -17.25 16.14 -5.97
CA ALA A 265 -16.98 16.68 -7.31
C ALA A 265 -16.47 18.13 -7.28
N ARG A 266 -17.00 18.96 -6.36
CA ARG A 266 -16.62 20.38 -6.20
C ARG A 266 -15.22 20.58 -5.65
N SER A 267 -14.68 19.56 -4.99
CA SER A 267 -13.35 19.58 -4.35
C SER A 267 -12.28 18.88 -5.19
N ALA A 268 -12.67 18.19 -6.27
CA ALA A 268 -11.78 17.34 -7.05
C ALA A 268 -10.58 18.10 -7.63
N ASP A 269 -10.80 19.27 -8.25
CA ASP A 269 -9.70 20.05 -8.84
C ASP A 269 -8.69 20.51 -7.80
N LYS A 270 -9.14 21.03 -6.65
CA LYS A 270 -8.26 21.41 -5.56
C LYS A 270 -7.50 20.22 -4.99
N MET A 271 -8.15 19.06 -4.88
CA MET A 271 -7.51 17.82 -4.43
C MET A 271 -6.40 17.39 -5.40
N MET A 272 -6.68 17.46 -6.70
CA MET A 272 -5.71 17.19 -7.76
C MET A 272 -4.49 18.12 -7.69
N ASP A 273 -4.71 19.43 -7.46
CA ASP A 273 -3.63 20.40 -7.32
C ASP A 273 -2.70 20.05 -6.13
N VAL A 274 -3.29 19.70 -4.97
CA VAL A 274 -2.53 19.28 -3.79
C VAL A 274 -1.75 18.00 -4.06
N MET A 275 -2.37 17.00 -4.70
CA MET A 275 -1.71 15.75 -5.07
C MET A 275 -0.55 16.00 -6.01
N ARG A 276 -0.76 16.73 -7.11
CA ARG A 276 0.26 16.98 -8.15
C ARG A 276 1.44 17.82 -7.68
N ALA A 277 1.28 18.57 -6.61
CA ALA A 277 2.37 19.31 -5.97
C ALA A 277 3.31 18.41 -5.13
N ASP A 278 3.02 17.11 -5.04
CA ASP A 278 3.81 16.12 -4.31
C ASP A 278 4.41 15.09 -5.29
N PRO A 279 5.65 14.64 -5.10
CA PRO A 279 6.26 13.63 -5.97
C PRO A 279 5.45 12.34 -6.10
N LEU A 280 4.78 11.88 -5.02
CA LEU A 280 3.96 10.67 -4.99
C LEU A 280 2.56 10.86 -5.62
N GLY A 281 2.19 12.09 -5.94
CA GLY A 281 0.91 12.42 -6.58
C GLY A 281 1.07 13.16 -7.91
N ARG A 282 2.29 13.34 -8.43
CA ARG A 282 2.56 14.10 -9.66
C ARG A 282 1.72 13.65 -10.84
N ASP A 283 1.54 12.34 -10.99
CA ASP A 283 0.79 11.72 -12.07
C ASP A 283 -0.67 11.41 -11.69
N ALA A 284 -1.19 12.06 -10.64
CA ALA A 284 -2.56 11.88 -10.20
C ALA A 284 -3.56 12.22 -11.31
N ARG A 285 -4.62 11.40 -11.40
CA ARG A 285 -5.69 11.55 -12.41
C ARG A 285 -7.05 11.25 -11.83
N ILE A 286 -8.05 11.98 -12.30
CA ILE A 286 -9.46 11.59 -12.18
C ILE A 286 -9.67 10.48 -13.21
N ILE A 287 -10.12 9.32 -12.76
CA ILE A 287 -10.27 8.12 -13.58
C ILE A 287 -11.73 7.70 -13.78
N GLY A 288 -12.67 8.37 -13.15
CA GLY A 288 -14.07 8.02 -13.21
C GLY A 288 -14.91 8.78 -12.18
N GLU A 289 -16.13 8.33 -12.02
CA GLU A 289 -17.10 8.92 -11.11
C GLU A 289 -18.09 7.89 -10.55
N VAL A 290 -18.72 8.26 -9.47
CA VAL A 290 -19.84 7.53 -8.87
C VAL A 290 -21.13 7.86 -9.63
N VAL A 291 -21.91 6.84 -9.96
CA VAL A 291 -23.15 6.96 -10.72
C VAL A 291 -24.32 6.26 -10.01
N GLU A 292 -25.56 6.63 -10.36
CA GLU A 292 -26.76 5.95 -9.85
C GLU A 292 -27.08 4.67 -10.63
N GLU A 293 -26.64 4.62 -11.89
CA GLU A 293 -26.81 3.48 -12.75
C GLU A 293 -25.98 2.29 -12.25
N HIS A 294 -26.44 1.07 -12.54
CA HIS A 294 -25.78 -0.20 -12.23
C HIS A 294 -25.21 -0.31 -10.77
N PRO A 295 -26.03 -0.12 -9.72
CA PRO A 295 -25.57 -0.18 -8.33
C PRO A 295 -24.83 -1.50 -8.04
N SER A 296 -23.82 -1.42 -7.18
CA SER A 296 -22.92 -2.51 -6.82
C SER A 296 -22.07 -3.06 -7.99
N ARG A 297 -21.87 -2.28 -9.05
CA ARG A 297 -21.07 -2.67 -10.21
C ARG A 297 -20.10 -1.57 -10.62
N VAL A 298 -18.99 -2.00 -11.21
CA VAL A 298 -18.01 -1.14 -11.85
C VAL A 298 -18.08 -1.36 -13.36
N VAL A 299 -18.31 -0.30 -14.10
CA VAL A 299 -18.33 -0.33 -15.57
C VAL A 299 -17.22 0.58 -16.09
N MET A 300 -16.48 0.13 -17.08
CA MET A 300 -15.43 0.91 -17.70
C MET A 300 -15.77 1.21 -19.16
N GLN A 301 -15.73 2.49 -19.52
CA GLN A 301 -15.75 2.95 -20.90
C GLN A 301 -14.40 2.63 -21.54
N THR A 302 -14.41 1.81 -22.59
CA THR A 302 -13.19 1.41 -23.29
C THR A 302 -12.73 2.47 -24.29
N ARG A 303 -11.45 2.43 -24.66
CA ARG A 303 -10.84 3.36 -25.66
C ARG A 303 -11.53 3.33 -27.02
N ILE A 304 -12.14 2.21 -27.39
CA ILE A 304 -12.85 2.02 -28.65
C ILE A 304 -14.34 2.31 -28.57
N GLY A 305 -14.82 2.88 -27.43
CA GLY A 305 -16.21 3.30 -27.24
C GLY A 305 -17.15 2.20 -26.73
N GLY A 306 -16.64 1.00 -26.43
CA GLY A 306 -17.41 -0.06 -25.77
C GLY A 306 -17.51 0.16 -24.26
N ARG A 307 -18.35 -0.66 -23.59
CA ARG A 307 -18.43 -0.72 -22.12
C ARG A 307 -18.09 -2.12 -21.64
N ARG A 308 -17.26 -2.22 -20.59
CA ARG A 308 -16.84 -3.48 -19.97
C ARG A 308 -17.19 -3.45 -18.50
N ILE A 309 -17.82 -4.51 -18.00
CA ILE A 309 -17.97 -4.71 -16.55
C ILE A 309 -16.62 -5.14 -16.01
N ILE A 310 -16.18 -4.49 -14.93
CA ILE A 310 -15.01 -4.91 -14.17
C ILE A 310 -15.48 -5.83 -13.06
N GLU A 311 -14.82 -6.96 -12.94
CA GLU A 311 -15.15 -7.99 -11.94
C GLU A 311 -14.03 -8.09 -10.91
N MET A 312 -14.36 -8.61 -9.73
CA MET A 312 -13.34 -8.94 -8.73
C MET A 312 -12.40 -10.02 -9.26
N LEU A 313 -11.14 -9.92 -8.87
CA LEU A 313 -10.16 -10.94 -9.19
C LEU A 313 -10.61 -12.30 -8.61
N THR A 314 -10.79 -13.29 -9.48
CA THR A 314 -11.05 -14.67 -9.08
C THR A 314 -9.75 -15.46 -9.16
N GLY A 315 -9.27 -15.96 -8.01
CA GLY A 315 -8.00 -16.67 -7.92
C GLY A 315 -6.78 -15.75 -7.70
N GLU A 316 -5.62 -16.34 -7.63
CA GLU A 316 -4.36 -15.67 -7.36
C GLU A 316 -3.55 -15.54 -8.66
N GLN A 317 -3.55 -14.34 -9.28
CA GLN A 317 -2.78 -14.12 -10.51
C GLN A 317 -1.27 -14.06 -10.25
N LEU A 318 -0.87 -13.47 -9.15
CA LEU A 318 0.53 -13.28 -8.78
C LEU A 318 0.74 -13.66 -7.31
N PRO A 319 1.07 -14.93 -7.02
CA PRO A 319 1.33 -15.38 -5.65
C PRO A 319 2.58 -14.68 -5.10
N ARG A 320 2.58 -14.42 -3.79
CA ARG A 320 3.73 -13.84 -3.05
C ARG A 320 4.26 -12.54 -3.67
N ILE A 321 3.35 -11.60 -3.96
CA ILE A 321 3.69 -10.31 -4.53
C ILE A 321 3.96 -9.26 -3.43
N CYS A 322 3.37 -9.46 -2.26
CA CYS A 322 3.48 -8.58 -1.09
C CYS A 322 3.69 -9.38 0.21
#